data_08311cc199e94a1ca5d58de83835d1fd
#
_entry.id   08311cc199e94a1ca5d58de83835d1fd
#
_cell.length_a   1.000
_cell.length_b   1.000
_cell.length_c   1.000
_cell.angle_alpha   90.00
_cell.angle_beta   90.00
_cell.angle_gamma   90.00
#
_symmetry.space_group_name_H-M   'P 1'
#
loop_
_entity.id
_entity.type
_entity.pdbx_description
1 polymer ?
#
loop_
_entity_poly.entity_id
_entity_poly.type
_entity_poly.pdbx_seq_one_letter_code
_entity_poly.pdbx_strand_id
1 'polypeptide(L)'
;MKSTKQFDWKDRVKQKEGNLVSDMGGEKVMMSIQSGKYYNLGSTGGRIWELLSQERTIAGLVDVLASEYEIDADTCHAQVIPFLEHMSREGLIDVVYED
;
A
#
# COMPACT_ATOMS: atom_id res chain seq x y z
N MET A 1 -11.76 22.01 11.06
CA MET A 1 -11.95 20.76 10.44
C MET A 1 -10.65 20.16 9.93
N LYS A 2 -10.49 18.93 10.11
CA LYS A 2 -9.29 18.27 9.73
C LYS A 2 -9.26 18.06 8.22
N SER A 3 -8.23 18.54 7.58
CA SER A 3 -8.13 18.44 6.14
C SER A 3 -7.60 17.10 5.69
N THR A 4 -6.86 16.40 6.54
CA THR A 4 -6.26 15.14 6.19
C THR A 4 -6.66 14.09 7.20
N LYS A 5 -7.07 12.95 6.71
CA LYS A 5 -7.39 11.84 7.56
C LYS A 5 -6.20 10.91 7.62
N GLN A 6 -5.74 10.61 8.82
CA GLN A 6 -4.66 9.65 8.99
C GLN A 6 -5.22 8.25 8.98
N PHE A 7 -4.42 7.31 8.49
CA PHE A 7 -4.80 5.91 8.49
C PHE A 7 -4.82 5.39 9.92
N ASP A 8 -5.86 4.63 10.22
CA ASP A 8 -6.02 3.96 11.49
C ASP A 8 -5.78 2.47 11.27
N TRP A 9 -5.43 1.77 12.33
CA TRP A 9 -5.19 0.33 12.25
C TRP A 9 -6.38 -0.44 11.70
N LYS A 10 -7.59 0.04 11.93
CA LYS A 10 -8.82 -0.64 11.50
C LYS A 10 -9.28 -0.26 10.10
N ASP A 11 -8.67 0.75 9.51
CA ASP A 11 -9.01 1.14 8.14
C ASP A 11 -8.60 0.03 7.17
N ARG A 12 -9.33 -0.08 6.06
CA ARG A 12 -9.09 -1.14 5.10
C ARG A 12 -8.62 -0.56 3.79
N VAL A 13 -7.72 -1.28 3.15
CA VAL A 13 -7.13 -0.85 1.89
C VAL A 13 -7.15 -2.01 0.89
N LYS A 14 -7.23 -1.65 -0.38
CA LYS A 14 -7.25 -2.61 -1.47
C LYS A 14 -6.72 -1.94 -2.72
N GLN A 15 -6.08 -2.74 -3.60
CA GLN A 15 -5.67 -2.24 -4.91
C GLN A 15 -6.87 -1.74 -5.70
N LYS A 16 -6.68 -0.65 -6.43
CA LYS A 16 -7.61 -0.30 -7.50
C LYS A 16 -7.24 -1.04 -8.75
N GLU A 17 -8.25 -1.30 -9.57
CA GLU A 17 -8.03 -1.92 -10.87
C GLU A 17 -7.55 -0.88 -11.87
N GLY A 18 -6.99 -1.36 -12.98
CA GLY A 18 -6.57 -0.49 -14.05
C GLY A 18 -5.09 -0.16 -14.04
N ASN A 19 -4.29 -0.96 -13.34
CA ASN A 19 -2.85 -0.76 -13.29
C ASN A 19 -2.16 -2.03 -13.76
N LEU A 20 -1.08 -1.87 -14.52
CA LEU A 20 -0.28 -2.98 -15.00
C LEU A 20 0.97 -3.06 -14.15
N VAL A 21 1.29 -4.26 -13.67
CA VAL A 21 2.45 -4.45 -12.81
C VAL A 21 3.37 -5.49 -13.45
N SER A 22 4.66 -5.17 -13.48
CA SER A 22 5.68 -6.06 -14.02
C SER A 22 6.78 -6.24 -12.98
N ASP A 23 7.34 -7.45 -12.95
CA ASP A 23 8.52 -7.73 -12.15
C ASP A 23 9.76 -7.47 -12.98
N MET A 24 10.64 -6.63 -12.45
CA MET A 24 11.87 -6.26 -13.16
C MET A 24 13.04 -6.43 -12.20
N GLY A 25 13.65 -7.60 -12.24
CA GLY A 25 14.83 -7.84 -11.42
C GLY A 25 14.57 -7.84 -9.92
N GLY A 26 13.42 -8.35 -9.52
CA GLY A 26 13.07 -8.42 -8.11
C GLY A 26 12.33 -7.19 -7.58
N GLU A 27 12.16 -6.19 -8.43
CA GLU A 27 11.37 -5.01 -8.08
C GLU A 27 10.15 -4.94 -8.96
N LYS A 28 9.08 -4.40 -8.42
CA LYS A 28 7.85 -4.23 -9.18
C LYS A 28 7.76 -2.83 -9.73
N VAL A 29 7.43 -2.76 -11.02
CA VAL A 29 7.16 -1.50 -11.69
C VAL A 29 5.71 -1.52 -12.13
N MET A 30 5.00 -0.46 -11.84
CA MET A 30 3.58 -0.35 -12.14
C MET A 30 3.34 0.79 -13.08
N MET A 31 2.43 0.59 -14.02
CA MET A 31 1.96 1.66 -14.89
C MET A 31 0.48 1.85 -14.67
N SER A 32 0.08 3.10 -14.40
CA SER A 32 -1.33 3.44 -14.33
C SER A 32 -1.85 3.64 -15.75
N ILE A 33 -2.82 2.83 -16.14
CA ILE A 33 -3.40 2.97 -17.46
C ILE A 33 -4.11 4.31 -17.60
N GLN A 34 -4.74 4.75 -16.52
CA GLN A 34 -5.53 5.98 -16.57
C GLN A 34 -4.65 7.21 -16.76
N SER A 35 -3.54 7.29 -16.05
CA SER A 35 -2.69 8.49 -16.10
C SER A 35 -1.47 8.34 -16.98
N GLY A 36 -1.10 7.09 -17.32
CA GLY A 36 0.11 6.81 -18.07
C GLY A 36 1.39 6.94 -17.25
N LYS A 37 1.29 7.13 -15.96
CA LYS A 37 2.45 7.30 -15.11
C LYS A 37 3.03 5.95 -14.73
N TYR A 38 4.35 5.93 -14.55
CA TYR A 38 5.06 4.76 -14.08
C TYR A 38 5.49 4.95 -12.63
N TYR A 39 5.47 3.87 -11.88
CA TYR A 39 5.86 3.87 -10.47
C TYR A 39 6.77 2.69 -10.23
N ASN A 40 7.96 2.96 -9.70
CA ASN A 40 8.84 1.89 -9.25
C ASN A 40 8.53 1.64 -7.77
N LEU A 41 7.90 0.52 -7.47
CA LEU A 41 7.48 0.22 -6.11
C LEU A 41 8.61 -0.32 -5.25
N GLY A 42 9.69 -0.78 -5.87
CA GLY A 42 10.75 -1.43 -5.14
C GLY A 42 10.32 -2.81 -4.66
N SER A 43 11.17 -3.44 -3.85
CA SER A 43 10.84 -4.78 -3.36
C SER A 43 9.79 -4.73 -2.25
N THR A 44 9.96 -3.84 -1.28
CA THR A 44 9.01 -3.73 -0.17
C THR A 44 7.66 -3.21 -0.64
N GLY A 45 7.66 -2.14 -1.42
CA GLY A 45 6.42 -1.60 -1.96
C GLY A 45 5.71 -2.59 -2.85
N GLY A 46 6.48 -3.38 -3.62
CA GLY A 46 5.90 -4.43 -4.46
C GLY A 46 5.21 -5.49 -3.62
N ARG A 47 5.82 -5.86 -2.48
CA ARG A 47 5.20 -6.83 -1.61
C ARG A 47 3.91 -6.29 -0.99
N ILE A 48 3.92 -5.02 -0.59
CA ILE A 48 2.71 -4.38 -0.09
C ILE A 48 1.63 -4.42 -1.15
N TRP A 49 1.98 -4.09 -2.37
CA TRP A 49 1.01 -4.10 -3.47
C TRP A 49 0.40 -5.48 -3.67
N GLU A 50 1.23 -6.53 -3.62
CA GLU A 50 0.72 -7.90 -3.75
C GLU A 50 -0.29 -8.23 -2.67
N LEU A 51 0.00 -7.83 -1.44
CA LEU A 51 -0.90 -8.12 -0.32
C LEU A 51 -2.22 -7.40 -0.46
N LEU A 52 -2.24 -6.29 -1.16
CA LEU A 52 -3.46 -5.50 -1.35
C LEU A 52 -4.31 -6.00 -2.51
N SER A 53 -3.95 -7.13 -3.13
CA SER A 53 -4.85 -7.77 -4.09
C SER A 53 -6.15 -8.20 -3.44
N GLN A 54 -6.14 -8.36 -2.12
CA GLN A 54 -7.35 -8.58 -1.33
C GLN A 54 -7.45 -7.44 -0.33
N GLU A 55 -8.67 -7.08 0.01
CA GLU A 55 -8.92 -6.05 0.99
C GLU A 55 -8.36 -6.48 2.34
N ARG A 56 -7.59 -5.59 2.99
CA ARG A 56 -6.97 -5.87 4.28
C ARG A 56 -7.09 -4.67 5.18
N THR A 57 -7.22 -4.91 6.48
CA THR A 57 -7.04 -3.82 7.42
C THR A 57 -5.57 -3.45 7.48
N ILE A 58 -5.29 -2.22 7.89
CA ILE A 58 -3.90 -1.81 8.07
C ILE A 58 -3.23 -2.68 9.12
N ALA A 59 -3.94 -3.02 10.20
CA ALA A 59 -3.38 -3.92 11.21
C ALA A 59 -2.98 -5.26 10.60
N GLY A 60 -3.83 -5.85 9.75
CA GLY A 60 -3.51 -7.12 9.12
C GLY A 60 -2.34 -7.01 8.18
N LEU A 61 -2.27 -5.93 7.41
CA LEU A 61 -1.17 -5.70 6.49
C LEU A 61 0.15 -5.58 7.26
N VAL A 62 0.16 -4.77 8.31
CA VAL A 62 1.36 -4.59 9.12
C VAL A 62 1.78 -5.90 9.78
N ASP A 63 0.81 -6.69 10.24
CA ASP A 63 1.08 -7.98 10.87
C ASP A 63 1.88 -8.90 9.94
N VAL A 64 1.42 -9.00 8.69
CA VAL A 64 2.10 -9.87 7.72
C VAL A 64 3.50 -9.34 7.44
N LEU A 65 3.62 -8.04 7.19
CA LEU A 65 4.90 -7.46 6.83
C LEU A 65 5.89 -7.49 7.98
N ALA A 66 5.43 -7.20 9.19
CA ALA A 66 6.32 -7.23 10.36
C ALA A 66 6.86 -8.62 10.58
N SER A 67 6.03 -9.63 10.36
CA SER A 67 6.47 -11.02 10.50
C SER A 67 7.47 -11.39 9.41
N GLU A 68 7.20 -10.99 8.15
CA GLU A 68 8.09 -11.33 7.04
C GLU A 68 9.46 -10.67 7.17
N TYR A 69 9.48 -9.43 7.62
CA TYR A 69 10.73 -8.67 7.70
C TYR A 69 11.33 -8.68 9.09
N GLU A 70 10.69 -9.36 10.03
CA GLU A 70 11.20 -9.52 11.41
C GLU A 70 11.48 -8.18 12.07
N ILE A 71 10.51 -7.28 11.98
CA ILE A 71 10.56 -5.98 12.65
C ILE A 71 9.32 -5.82 13.51
N ASP A 72 9.37 -4.90 14.46
CA ASP A 72 8.21 -4.69 15.32
C ASP A 72 7.10 -3.96 14.55
N ALA A 73 5.88 -4.11 15.05
CA ALA A 73 4.71 -3.59 14.37
C ALA A 73 4.73 -2.07 14.26
N ASP A 74 5.19 -1.39 15.30
CA ASP A 74 5.21 0.07 15.27
C ASP A 74 6.16 0.60 14.22
N THR A 75 7.35 0.01 14.12
CA THR A 75 8.31 0.40 13.11
C THR A 75 7.77 0.11 11.71
N CYS A 76 7.15 -1.06 11.54
CA CYS A 76 6.57 -1.45 10.27
C CYS A 76 5.46 -0.47 9.88
N HIS A 77 4.59 -0.15 10.81
CA HIS A 77 3.49 0.79 10.57
C HIS A 77 4.04 2.15 10.11
N ALA A 78 5.08 2.63 10.79
CA ALA A 78 5.66 3.92 10.45
C ALA A 78 6.25 3.93 9.04
N GLN A 79 6.69 2.78 8.54
CA GLN A 79 7.23 2.70 7.19
C GLN A 79 6.15 2.47 6.14
N VAL A 80 5.08 1.77 6.50
CA VAL A 80 4.01 1.44 5.56
C VAL A 80 3.10 2.64 5.27
N ILE A 81 2.81 3.43 6.28
CA ILE A 81 1.83 4.50 6.15
C ILE A 81 2.21 5.53 5.08
N PRO A 82 3.45 6.03 5.01
CA PRO A 82 3.78 6.98 3.94
C PRO A 82 3.58 6.39 2.54
N PHE A 83 3.87 5.10 2.38
CA PHE A 83 3.65 4.43 1.09
C PHE A 83 2.16 4.40 0.76
N LEU A 84 1.32 4.05 1.73
CA LEU A 84 -0.13 4.01 1.50
C LEU A 84 -0.69 5.40 1.23
N GLU A 85 -0.17 6.41 1.93
CA GLU A 85 -0.60 7.79 1.69
C GLU A 85 -0.27 8.22 0.27
N HIS A 86 0.93 7.88 -0.19
CA HIS A 86 1.32 8.20 -1.56
C HIS A 86 0.41 7.49 -2.56
N MET A 87 0.17 6.20 -2.34
CA MET A 87 -0.69 5.42 -3.23
C MET A 87 -2.11 5.97 -3.26
N SER A 88 -2.60 6.39 -2.11
CA SER A 88 -3.94 6.96 -2.02
C SER A 88 -4.02 8.28 -2.79
N ARG A 89 -3.01 9.14 -2.64
CA ARG A 89 -2.97 10.42 -3.36
C ARG A 89 -2.93 10.22 -4.86
N GLU A 90 -2.24 9.16 -5.31
CA GLU A 90 -2.14 8.89 -6.74
C GLU A 90 -3.35 8.12 -7.28
N GLY A 91 -4.30 7.79 -6.40
CA GLY A 91 -5.51 7.09 -6.84
C GLY A 91 -5.28 5.63 -7.19
N LEU A 92 -4.28 5.00 -6.59
CA LEU A 92 -3.91 3.63 -6.92
C LEU A 92 -4.50 2.59 -5.98
N ILE A 93 -5.00 3.02 -4.83
CA ILE A 93 -5.67 2.14 -3.87
C ILE A 93 -6.98 2.76 -3.43
N ASP A 94 -7.88 1.90 -2.97
CA ASP A 94 -9.11 2.30 -2.32
C ASP A 94 -8.91 2.18 -0.81
N VAL A 95 -9.39 3.18 -0.09
CA VAL A 95 -9.29 3.18 1.37
C VAL A 95 -10.70 3.32 1.93
N VAL A 96 -11.05 2.41 2.84
CA VAL A 96 -12.31 2.48 3.57
C VAL A 96 -11.97 2.82 5.01
N TYR A 97 -12.37 4.02 5.42
CA TYR A 97 -12.10 4.49 6.77
C TYR A 97 -13.18 3.99 7.71
N GLU A 98 -12.75 3.30 8.75
CA GLU A 98 -13.66 2.76 9.76
C GLU A 98 -13.73 3.69 10.95
N ASP A 99 -14.93 3.95 11.42
CA ASP A 99 -15.13 4.80 12.59
C ASP A 99 -15.06 4.05 13.91
#